data_099f9bfced1204bd94dabebcf6285279
#
_entry.id   099f9bfced1204bd94dabebcf6285279
#
_cell.length_a   1.000
_cell.length_b   1.000
_cell.length_c   1.000
_cell.angle_alpha   90.00
_cell.angle_beta   90.00
_cell.angle_gamma   90.00
#
_symmetry.space_group_name_H-M   'P 1'
#
loop_
_entity.id
_entity.type
_entity.pdbx_description
1 polymer ?
#
loop_
_entity_poly.entity_id
_entity_poly.type
_entity_poly.pdbx_seq_one_letter_code
_entity_poly.pdbx_strand_id
1 'polypeptide(L)'
;MEAEIVQRFLESVGAKADIDLYLRLFRAQRKESFAILAPNAQIVKSALDPVHFDLRILAGLGLLPVVLLGLLEPKDADAQAARVAAWLVEDEVPCDVIRADVAVGSETIGAIGAAVARGAIPLVSLEASAALTIDARFRLLATLATALETRKVVFLSRRAGLVLAAGPPPSLVSLATDTERLLAP
;
A
#
# COMPACT_ATOMS: atom_id res chain seq x y z
N MET A 1 23.44 -0.82 6.18
CA MET A 1 23.57 0.59 5.70
C MET A 1 22.25 1.35 5.76
N GLU A 2 21.13 0.78 5.30
CA GLU A 2 19.83 1.50 5.24
C GLU A 2 19.15 1.69 6.61
N ALA A 3 19.19 0.71 7.51
CA ALA A 3 18.69 0.88 8.87
C ALA A 3 19.38 2.03 9.60
N GLU A 4 20.64 2.30 9.27
CA GLU A 4 21.46 3.36 9.86
C GLU A 4 21.07 4.76 9.34
N ILE A 5 20.63 4.87 8.07
CA ILE A 5 20.12 6.12 7.51
C ILE A 5 18.76 6.46 8.12
N VAL A 6 17.87 5.49 8.23
CA VAL A 6 16.55 5.67 8.87
C VAL A 6 16.73 5.99 10.34
N GLN A 7 17.64 5.31 11.03
CA GLN A 7 17.95 5.58 12.42
C GLN A 7 18.50 7.00 12.61
N ARG A 8 19.43 7.46 11.77
CA ARG A 8 19.95 8.85 11.78
C ARG A 8 18.86 9.88 11.49
N PHE A 9 17.94 9.61 10.54
CA PHE A 9 16.81 10.49 10.25
C PHE A 9 15.89 10.60 11.47
N LEU A 10 15.54 9.49 12.08
CA LEU A 10 14.73 9.48 13.30
C LEU A 10 15.44 10.14 14.48
N GLU A 11 16.75 9.91 14.65
CA GLU A 11 17.59 10.55 15.68
C GLU A 11 17.68 12.07 15.53
N SER A 12 17.45 12.59 14.33
CA SER A 12 17.37 14.05 14.10
C SER A 12 16.05 14.66 14.56
N VAL A 13 15.02 13.83 14.80
CA VAL A 13 13.64 14.27 15.09
C VAL A 13 13.23 13.99 16.55
N GLY A 14 13.92 13.08 17.25
CA GLY A 14 13.53 12.68 18.62
C GLY A 14 14.67 12.09 19.45
N ALA A 15 14.41 11.83 20.74
CA ALA A 15 15.36 11.20 21.62
C ALA A 15 15.58 9.72 21.25
N LYS A 16 16.83 9.27 21.24
CA LYS A 16 17.23 7.91 20.80
C LYS A 16 16.45 6.78 21.50
N ALA A 17 16.14 6.95 22.80
CA ALA A 17 15.38 5.97 23.57
C ALA A 17 13.93 5.82 23.08
N ASP A 18 13.30 6.91 22.64
CA ASP A 18 11.94 6.89 22.12
C ASP A 18 11.90 6.23 20.73
N ILE A 19 12.93 6.47 19.93
CA ILE A 19 13.09 5.86 18.61
C ILE A 19 13.24 4.34 18.71
N ASP A 20 14.11 3.85 19.61
CA ASP A 20 14.29 2.42 19.84
C ASP A 20 13.02 1.74 20.36
N LEU A 21 12.23 2.45 21.18
CA LEU A 21 10.94 1.96 21.65
C LEU A 21 9.94 1.87 20.48
N TYR A 22 9.82 2.93 19.68
CA TYR A 22 8.94 2.94 18.50
C TYR A 22 9.34 1.85 17.50
N LEU A 23 10.61 1.69 17.18
CA LEU A 23 11.09 0.65 16.27
C LEU A 23 10.81 -0.77 16.82
N ARG A 24 10.95 -1.00 18.13
CA ARG A 24 10.57 -2.28 18.75
C ARG A 24 9.07 -2.54 18.67
N LEU A 25 8.23 -1.53 18.94
CA LEU A 25 6.78 -1.64 18.83
C LEU A 25 6.35 -1.91 17.38
N PHE A 26 6.94 -1.25 16.40
CA PHE A 26 6.68 -1.51 14.98
C PHE A 26 7.12 -2.91 14.54
N ARG A 27 8.31 -3.36 15.00
CA ARG A 27 8.81 -4.71 14.69
C ARG A 27 8.01 -5.82 15.38
N ALA A 28 7.37 -5.53 16.50
CA ALA A 28 6.52 -6.48 17.24
C ALA A 28 5.12 -6.63 16.63
N GLN A 29 4.70 -5.72 15.72
CA GLN A 29 3.43 -5.86 15.01
C GLN A 29 3.51 -6.98 13.97
N ARG A 30 2.39 -7.68 13.76
CA ARG A 30 2.28 -8.64 12.66
C ARG A 30 2.51 -7.94 11.33
N LYS A 31 3.41 -8.44 10.52
CA LYS A 31 3.75 -7.86 9.22
C LYS A 31 2.53 -7.79 8.29
N GLU A 32 1.64 -8.78 8.38
CA GLU A 32 0.43 -8.91 7.57
C GLU A 32 -0.62 -7.80 7.85
N SER A 33 -0.55 -7.17 9.03
CA SER A 33 -1.51 -6.14 9.44
C SER A 33 -1.04 -4.72 9.15
N PHE A 34 0.06 -4.53 8.44
CA PHE A 34 0.65 -3.20 8.29
C PHE A 34 -0.20 -2.28 7.41
N ALA A 35 -0.26 -2.47 6.12
CA ALA A 35 -1.05 -1.64 5.21
C ALA A 35 -1.20 -2.26 3.81
N ILE A 36 -2.28 -1.84 3.12
CA ILE A 36 -2.37 -1.93 1.66
C ILE A 36 -2.14 -0.53 1.11
N LEU A 37 -1.20 -0.37 0.19
CA LEU A 37 -0.95 0.85 -0.57
C LEU A 37 -1.59 0.71 -1.95
N ALA A 38 -2.50 1.60 -2.30
CA ALA A 38 -3.19 1.61 -3.60
C ALA A 38 -2.82 2.89 -4.38
N PRO A 39 -1.69 2.90 -5.09
CA PRO A 39 -1.31 4.02 -5.94
C PRO A 39 -2.18 4.04 -7.20
N ASN A 40 -2.58 5.24 -7.65
CA ASN A 40 -3.18 5.37 -8.96
C ASN A 40 -2.10 5.30 -10.07
N ALA A 41 -2.53 5.02 -11.31
CA ALA A 41 -1.62 4.87 -12.44
C ALA A 41 -0.75 6.12 -12.70
N GLN A 42 -1.25 7.32 -12.40
CA GLN A 42 -0.48 8.55 -12.56
C GLN A 42 0.67 8.65 -11.56
N ILE A 43 0.49 8.21 -10.32
CA ILE A 43 1.58 8.15 -9.34
C ILE A 43 2.69 7.25 -9.84
N VAL A 44 2.35 6.04 -10.31
CA VAL A 44 3.33 5.09 -10.84
C VAL A 44 4.06 5.63 -12.08
N LYS A 45 3.38 6.45 -12.90
CA LYS A 45 3.97 7.03 -14.13
C LYS A 45 4.85 8.26 -13.88
N SER A 46 4.49 9.13 -12.95
CA SER A 46 5.08 10.46 -12.83
C SER A 46 5.61 10.86 -11.45
N ALA A 47 5.40 10.05 -10.43
CA ALA A 47 5.84 10.31 -9.07
C ALA A 47 6.36 9.03 -8.41
N LEU A 48 7.03 8.17 -9.20
CA LEU A 48 7.53 6.89 -8.72
C LEU A 48 8.67 7.06 -7.71
N ASP A 49 9.54 8.07 -7.87
CA ASP A 49 10.68 8.30 -6.98
C ASP A 49 10.29 8.45 -5.50
N PRO A 50 9.30 9.30 -5.12
CA PRO A 50 8.86 9.37 -3.73
C PRO A 50 8.29 8.04 -3.21
N VAL A 51 7.47 7.35 -4.01
CA VAL A 51 6.87 6.06 -3.61
C VAL A 51 7.93 5.00 -3.43
N HIS A 52 8.91 4.96 -4.32
CA HIS A 52 10.05 4.07 -4.25
C HIS A 52 10.88 4.31 -2.98
N PHE A 53 11.20 5.59 -2.69
CA PHE A 53 11.90 5.96 -1.47
C PHE A 53 11.17 5.52 -0.21
N ASP A 54 9.84 5.73 -0.15
CA ASP A 54 9.02 5.31 0.98
C ASP A 54 9.00 3.78 1.14
N LEU A 55 8.85 3.03 0.03
CA LEU A 55 8.86 1.57 0.06
C LEU A 55 10.20 1.01 0.55
N ARG A 56 11.32 1.63 0.13
CA ARG A 56 12.66 1.26 0.58
C ARG A 56 12.84 1.50 2.08
N ILE A 57 12.39 2.64 2.59
CA ILE A 57 12.43 2.93 4.03
C ILE A 57 11.58 1.91 4.81
N LEU A 58 10.36 1.63 4.35
CA LEU A 58 9.47 0.67 4.99
C LEU A 58 10.10 -0.74 5.03
N ALA A 59 10.66 -1.20 3.92
CA ALA A 59 11.37 -2.47 3.85
C ALA A 59 12.57 -2.53 4.82
N GLY A 60 13.38 -1.47 4.87
CA GLY A 60 14.50 -1.36 5.81
C GLY A 60 14.06 -1.42 7.29
N LEU A 61 12.84 -0.98 7.60
CA LEU A 61 12.22 -1.11 8.92
C LEU A 61 11.57 -2.49 9.16
N GLY A 62 11.56 -3.38 8.17
CA GLY A 62 10.87 -4.66 8.20
C GLY A 62 9.35 -4.53 8.09
N LEU A 63 8.85 -3.41 7.57
CA LEU A 63 7.45 -3.15 7.29
C LEU A 63 7.21 -3.42 5.80
N LEU A 64 6.40 -4.43 5.51
CA LEU A 64 6.19 -4.91 4.14
C LEU A 64 4.73 -4.65 3.71
N PRO A 65 4.44 -3.45 3.16
CA PRO A 65 3.10 -3.14 2.68
C PRO A 65 2.76 -3.97 1.44
N VAL A 66 1.48 -4.28 1.28
CA VAL A 66 0.97 -4.84 0.03
C VAL A 66 0.70 -3.69 -0.94
N VAL A 67 1.38 -3.65 -2.08
CA VAL A 67 1.16 -2.63 -3.11
C VAL A 67 0.12 -3.15 -4.10
N LEU A 68 -1.08 -2.56 -4.10
CA LEU A 68 -2.20 -2.97 -4.94
C LEU A 68 -2.33 -2.04 -6.16
N LEU A 69 -2.04 -2.56 -7.33
CA LEU A 69 -2.03 -1.84 -8.60
C LEU A 69 -3.30 -2.15 -9.42
N GLY A 70 -3.82 -1.15 -10.11
CA GLY A 70 -4.98 -1.33 -10.99
C GLY A 70 -6.35 -1.21 -10.32
N LEU A 71 -6.44 -0.80 -9.06
CA LEU A 71 -7.73 -0.67 -8.37
C LEU A 71 -8.68 0.30 -9.08
N LEU A 72 -8.22 1.49 -9.42
CA LEU A 72 -9.01 2.50 -10.13
C LEU A 72 -8.91 2.32 -11.65
N GLU A 73 -7.71 2.07 -12.15
CA GLU A 73 -7.36 1.96 -13.57
C GLU A 73 -6.63 0.62 -13.78
N PRO A 74 -7.37 -0.50 -13.99
CA PRO A 74 -6.76 -1.84 -14.06
C PRO A 74 -5.94 -2.07 -15.33
N LYS A 75 -6.21 -1.34 -16.40
CA LYS A 75 -5.44 -1.45 -17.64
C LYS A 75 -3.97 -1.12 -17.38
N ASP A 76 -3.08 -1.92 -17.91
CA ASP A 76 -1.63 -1.81 -17.77
C ASP A 76 -1.12 -2.02 -16.31
N ALA A 77 -1.91 -2.61 -15.42
CA ALA A 77 -1.50 -2.84 -14.02
C ALA A 77 -0.32 -3.83 -13.91
N ASP A 78 -0.26 -4.83 -14.78
CA ASP A 78 0.89 -5.75 -14.88
C ASP A 78 2.17 -5.01 -15.26
N ALA A 79 2.09 -4.11 -16.23
CA ALA A 79 3.23 -3.28 -16.64
C ALA A 79 3.66 -2.30 -15.53
N GLN A 80 2.69 -1.76 -14.78
CA GLN A 80 2.98 -0.92 -13.61
C GLN A 80 3.69 -1.73 -12.52
N ALA A 81 3.22 -2.95 -12.22
CA ALA A 81 3.85 -3.84 -11.25
C ALA A 81 5.29 -4.19 -11.65
N ALA A 82 5.51 -4.53 -12.91
CA ALA A 82 6.84 -4.81 -13.44
C ALA A 82 7.79 -3.60 -13.33
N ARG A 83 7.28 -2.39 -13.57
CA ARG A 83 8.06 -1.16 -13.43
C ARG A 83 8.46 -0.88 -11.98
N VAL A 84 7.53 -1.02 -11.04
CA VAL A 84 7.82 -0.86 -9.61
C VAL A 84 8.82 -1.92 -9.16
N ALA A 85 8.64 -3.18 -9.60
CA ALA A 85 9.56 -4.26 -9.28
C ALA A 85 10.98 -3.99 -9.78
N ALA A 86 11.14 -3.53 -11.02
CA ALA A 86 12.45 -3.21 -11.58
C ALA A 86 13.22 -2.20 -10.71
N TRP A 87 12.53 -1.18 -10.24
CA TRP A 87 13.13 -0.15 -9.39
C TRP A 87 13.49 -0.66 -7.99
N LEU A 88 12.62 -1.47 -7.38
CA LEU A 88 12.92 -2.06 -6.07
C LEU A 88 14.12 -3.01 -6.16
N VAL A 89 14.24 -3.76 -7.25
CA VAL A 89 15.38 -4.66 -7.50
C VAL A 89 16.68 -3.90 -7.68
N GLU A 90 16.69 -2.73 -8.35
CA GLU A 90 17.86 -1.87 -8.48
C GLU A 90 18.42 -1.43 -7.11
N ASP A 91 17.55 -1.24 -6.11
CA ASP A 91 17.92 -0.88 -4.74
C ASP A 91 17.99 -2.10 -3.80
N GLU A 92 18.08 -3.31 -4.34
CA GLU A 92 18.20 -4.57 -3.57
C GLU A 92 17.04 -4.80 -2.59
N VAL A 93 15.85 -4.20 -2.86
CA VAL A 93 14.65 -4.42 -2.07
C VAL A 93 13.88 -5.63 -2.61
N PRO A 94 13.75 -6.72 -1.83
CA PRO A 94 13.03 -7.90 -2.27
C PRO A 94 11.54 -7.57 -2.55
N CYS A 95 11.05 -8.00 -3.70
CA CYS A 95 9.64 -7.85 -4.06
C CYS A 95 9.16 -9.01 -4.94
N ASP A 96 7.87 -9.32 -4.88
CA ASP A 96 7.22 -10.33 -5.69
C ASP A 96 6.06 -9.71 -6.48
N VAL A 97 6.05 -9.93 -7.79
CA VAL A 97 4.91 -9.55 -8.64
C VAL A 97 3.88 -10.68 -8.62
N ILE A 98 2.69 -10.37 -8.13
CA ILE A 98 1.56 -11.30 -8.00
C ILE A 98 0.44 -10.81 -8.93
N ARG A 99 0.08 -11.64 -9.92
CA ARG A 99 -1.09 -11.37 -10.76
C ARG A 99 -2.30 -11.98 -10.08
N ALA A 100 -3.18 -11.12 -9.58
CA ALA A 100 -4.41 -11.59 -8.94
C ALA A 100 -5.39 -12.08 -10.00
N ASP A 101 -6.07 -13.19 -9.69
CA ASP A 101 -7.24 -13.59 -10.46
C ASP A 101 -8.40 -12.58 -10.28
N VAL A 102 -9.45 -12.72 -11.10
CA VAL A 102 -10.64 -11.83 -11.06
C VAL A 102 -11.31 -11.79 -9.68
N ALA A 103 -11.20 -12.86 -8.90
CA ALA A 103 -11.87 -13.00 -7.59
C ALA A 103 -10.96 -12.71 -6.38
N VAL A 104 -9.66 -12.51 -6.57
CA VAL A 104 -8.67 -12.43 -5.48
C VAL A 104 -8.85 -13.59 -4.49
N GLY A 105 -8.70 -14.81 -5.00
CA GLY A 105 -8.94 -16.04 -4.24
C GLY A 105 -7.83 -16.38 -3.25
N SER A 106 -7.96 -17.57 -2.63
CA SER A 106 -7.01 -18.10 -1.63
C SER A 106 -5.58 -18.23 -2.17
N GLU A 107 -5.40 -18.46 -3.46
CA GLU A 107 -4.09 -18.53 -4.11
C GLU A 107 -3.38 -17.17 -4.05
N THR A 108 -4.05 -16.09 -4.44
CA THR A 108 -3.52 -14.72 -4.35
C THR A 108 -3.16 -14.36 -2.90
N ILE A 109 -4.05 -14.66 -1.94
CA ILE A 109 -3.82 -14.39 -0.52
C ILE A 109 -2.62 -15.20 -0.01
N GLY A 110 -2.54 -16.48 -0.38
CA GLY A 110 -1.40 -17.34 -0.03
C GLY A 110 -0.07 -16.85 -0.60
N ALA A 111 -0.07 -16.38 -1.86
CA ALA A 111 1.11 -15.81 -2.50
C ALA A 111 1.58 -14.54 -1.79
N ILE A 112 0.66 -13.65 -1.38
CA ILE A 112 0.97 -12.45 -0.58
C ILE A 112 1.60 -12.85 0.74
N GLY A 113 1.00 -13.78 1.48
CA GLY A 113 1.54 -14.28 2.76
C GLY A 113 2.93 -14.89 2.60
N ALA A 114 3.16 -15.67 1.54
CA ALA A 114 4.46 -16.24 1.23
C ALA A 114 5.52 -15.18 0.90
N ALA A 115 5.17 -14.13 0.15
CA ALA A 115 6.07 -13.02 -0.13
C ALA A 115 6.49 -12.30 1.16
N VAL A 116 5.53 -11.93 2.00
CA VAL A 116 5.78 -11.26 3.29
C VAL A 116 6.63 -12.13 4.21
N ALA A 117 6.38 -13.46 4.27
CA ALA A 117 7.17 -14.37 5.07
C ALA A 117 8.65 -14.45 4.65
N ARG A 118 8.94 -14.23 3.35
CA ARG A 118 10.31 -14.14 2.82
C ARG A 118 10.94 -12.76 2.97
N GLY A 119 10.24 -11.77 3.50
CA GLY A 119 10.71 -10.39 3.60
C GLY A 119 10.59 -9.60 2.30
N ALA A 120 9.77 -10.05 1.35
CA ALA A 120 9.54 -9.39 0.08
C ALA A 120 8.26 -8.54 0.09
N ILE A 121 8.28 -7.39 -0.60
CA ILE A 121 7.11 -6.54 -0.80
C ILE A 121 6.21 -7.19 -1.88
N PRO A 122 4.95 -7.57 -1.58
CA PRO A 122 4.04 -8.08 -2.60
C PRO A 122 3.48 -6.94 -3.46
N LEU A 123 3.69 -7.02 -4.77
CA LEU A 123 3.16 -6.12 -5.78
C LEU A 123 2.00 -6.82 -6.50
N VAL A 124 0.78 -6.51 -6.11
CA VAL A 124 -0.43 -7.20 -6.59
C VAL A 124 -1.05 -6.43 -7.75
N SER A 125 -1.15 -7.06 -8.91
CA SER A 125 -1.83 -6.52 -10.09
C SER A 125 -3.26 -7.01 -10.16
N LEU A 126 -4.19 -6.07 -10.38
CA LEU A 126 -5.61 -6.32 -10.63
C LEU A 126 -5.98 -6.25 -12.12
N GLU A 127 -5.04 -6.42 -13.05
CA GLU A 127 -5.32 -6.31 -14.49
C GLU A 127 -6.40 -7.29 -14.96
N ALA A 128 -6.43 -8.52 -14.43
CA ALA A 128 -7.47 -9.51 -14.73
C ALA A 128 -8.88 -9.03 -14.34
N SER A 129 -9.00 -8.06 -13.44
CA SER A 129 -10.28 -7.47 -13.02
C SER A 129 -10.75 -6.30 -13.92
N ALA A 130 -10.12 -6.08 -15.06
CA ALA A 130 -10.43 -4.94 -15.95
C ALA A 130 -11.88 -4.89 -16.44
N ALA A 131 -12.53 -6.05 -16.55
CA ALA A 131 -13.94 -6.14 -16.93
C ALA A 131 -14.92 -5.82 -15.78
N LEU A 132 -14.44 -5.77 -14.53
CA LEU A 132 -15.27 -5.48 -13.38
C LEU A 132 -15.55 -3.99 -13.24
N THR A 133 -16.73 -3.67 -12.67
CA THR A 133 -17.03 -2.30 -12.26
C THR A 133 -16.09 -1.83 -11.15
N ILE A 134 -16.00 -0.52 -10.96
CA ILE A 134 -15.18 0.05 -9.89
C ILE A 134 -15.65 -0.45 -8.51
N ASP A 135 -16.96 -0.53 -8.27
CA ASP A 135 -17.53 -1.04 -7.01
C ASP A 135 -17.14 -2.50 -6.76
N ALA A 136 -17.14 -3.32 -7.82
CA ALA A 136 -16.71 -4.71 -7.70
C ALA A 136 -15.22 -4.81 -7.31
N ARG A 137 -14.35 -3.96 -7.88
CA ARG A 137 -12.93 -3.90 -7.49
C ARG A 137 -12.73 -3.41 -6.07
N PHE A 138 -13.54 -2.46 -5.59
CA PHE A 138 -13.50 -2.06 -4.17
C PHE A 138 -13.95 -3.18 -3.23
N ARG A 139 -14.88 -4.06 -3.66
CA ARG A 139 -15.21 -5.28 -2.89
C ARG A 139 -14.04 -6.26 -2.84
N LEU A 140 -13.27 -6.41 -3.95
CA LEU A 140 -12.03 -7.20 -3.92
C LEU A 140 -11.03 -6.62 -2.92
N LEU A 141 -10.85 -5.30 -2.89
CA LEU A 141 -10.00 -4.65 -1.90
C LEU A 141 -10.49 -4.94 -0.47
N ALA A 142 -11.79 -4.86 -0.20
CA ALA A 142 -12.34 -5.17 1.12
C ALA A 142 -12.12 -6.64 1.51
N THR A 143 -12.30 -7.58 0.56
CA THR A 143 -12.01 -9.00 0.76
C THR A 143 -10.53 -9.21 1.09
N LEU A 144 -9.64 -8.59 0.33
CA LEU A 144 -8.20 -8.67 0.55
C LEU A 144 -7.80 -8.09 1.92
N ALA A 145 -8.30 -6.89 2.25
CA ALA A 145 -8.03 -6.24 3.52
C ALA A 145 -8.49 -7.08 4.73
N THR A 146 -9.65 -7.72 4.62
CA THR A 146 -10.19 -8.62 5.64
C THR A 146 -9.34 -9.88 5.78
N ALA A 147 -8.99 -10.53 4.66
CA ALA A 147 -8.22 -11.77 4.66
C ALA A 147 -6.78 -11.58 5.18
N LEU A 148 -6.19 -10.41 4.95
CA LEU A 148 -4.87 -10.03 5.44
C LEU A 148 -4.90 -9.40 6.84
N GLU A 149 -6.07 -9.28 7.46
CA GLU A 149 -6.26 -8.59 8.74
C GLU A 149 -5.66 -7.16 8.75
N THR A 150 -5.63 -6.53 7.58
CA THR A 150 -5.06 -5.20 7.40
C THR A 150 -5.94 -4.13 8.04
N ARG A 151 -5.33 -3.26 8.83
CA ARG A 151 -6.03 -2.15 9.53
C ARG A 151 -5.97 -0.83 8.79
N LYS A 152 -5.20 -0.75 7.71
CA LYS A 152 -4.98 0.50 6.99
C LYS A 152 -4.91 0.25 5.49
N VAL A 153 -5.68 1.04 4.75
CA VAL A 153 -5.57 1.18 3.29
C VAL A 153 -5.20 2.62 2.99
N VAL A 154 -4.14 2.81 2.23
CA VAL A 154 -3.61 4.12 1.85
C VAL A 154 -3.76 4.30 0.34
N PHE A 155 -4.57 5.26 -0.07
CA PHE A 155 -4.69 5.65 -1.48
C PHE A 155 -3.68 6.72 -1.80
N LEU A 156 -2.80 6.44 -2.76
CA LEU A 156 -1.83 7.41 -3.25
C LEU A 156 -2.35 8.04 -4.54
N SER A 157 -2.63 9.33 -4.50
CA SER A 157 -3.11 10.09 -5.66
C SER A 157 -2.50 11.49 -5.68
N ARG A 158 -2.60 12.16 -6.84
CA ARG A 158 -2.20 13.57 -6.96
C ARG A 158 -3.27 14.54 -6.45
N ARG A 159 -4.43 14.03 -6.05
CA ARG A 159 -5.51 14.85 -5.49
C ARG A 159 -5.31 15.01 -3.99
N ALA A 160 -5.64 16.18 -3.47
CA ALA A 160 -5.49 16.54 -2.06
C ALA A 160 -6.56 15.90 -1.13
N GLY A 161 -7.02 14.69 -1.43
CA GLY A 161 -8.02 13.97 -0.62
C GLY A 161 -9.41 13.92 -1.25
N LEU A 162 -10.41 13.72 -0.41
CA LEU A 162 -11.82 13.68 -0.83
C LEU A 162 -12.29 15.10 -1.20
N VAL A 163 -12.88 15.22 -2.40
CA VAL A 163 -13.51 16.47 -2.83
C VAL A 163 -15.02 16.34 -2.54
N LEU A 164 -15.51 17.14 -1.62
CA LEU A 164 -16.94 17.26 -1.35
C LEU A 164 -17.56 18.30 -2.27
N ALA A 165 -18.88 18.20 -2.49
CA ALA A 165 -19.62 19.15 -3.31
C ALA A 165 -19.57 20.59 -2.75
N ALA A 166 -19.38 20.75 -1.45
CA ALA A 166 -19.21 22.03 -0.79
C ALA A 166 -18.19 21.96 0.35
N GLY A 167 -17.38 23.01 0.51
CA GLY A 167 -16.42 23.15 1.59
C GLY A 167 -15.01 22.63 1.29
N PRO A 168 -14.05 22.84 2.20
CA PRO A 168 -12.70 22.33 2.07
C PRO A 168 -12.68 20.80 2.20
N PRO A 169 -11.67 20.14 1.61
CA PRO A 169 -11.51 18.70 1.77
C PRO A 169 -11.35 18.34 3.25
N PRO A 170 -12.09 17.34 3.76
CA PRO A 170 -11.98 16.92 5.16
C PRO A 170 -10.61 16.29 5.42
N SER A 171 -9.98 16.66 6.52
CA SER A 171 -8.72 16.04 6.97
C SER A 171 -8.96 14.67 7.63
N LEU A 172 -10.16 14.45 8.17
CA LEU A 172 -10.58 13.21 8.81
C LEU A 172 -12.04 12.94 8.47
N VAL A 173 -12.35 11.69 8.17
CA VAL A 173 -13.70 11.19 7.95
C VAL A 173 -13.92 9.98 8.87
N SER A 174 -14.96 10.04 9.67
CA SER A 174 -15.41 8.91 10.49
C SER A 174 -16.55 8.18 9.77
N LEU A 175 -16.35 6.93 9.40
CA LEU A 175 -17.40 6.14 8.77
C LEU A 175 -18.61 5.94 9.69
N ALA A 176 -18.43 5.98 11.01
CA ALA A 176 -19.52 5.83 11.97
C ALA A 176 -20.44 7.07 12.02
N THR A 177 -19.93 8.26 11.75
CA THR A 177 -20.68 9.52 11.89
C THR A 177 -20.90 10.28 10.59
N ASP A 178 -20.05 10.09 9.60
CA ASP A 178 -20.05 10.88 8.35
C ASP A 178 -20.63 10.12 7.15
N THR A 179 -20.96 8.82 7.29
CA THR A 179 -21.40 7.99 6.16
C THR A 179 -22.65 8.57 5.47
N GLU A 180 -23.64 9.01 6.22
CA GLU A 180 -24.87 9.59 5.64
C GLU A 180 -24.56 10.87 4.86
N ARG A 181 -23.69 11.72 5.40
CA ARG A 181 -23.27 12.97 4.73
C ARG A 181 -22.45 12.72 3.45
N LEU A 182 -21.64 11.66 3.43
CA LEU A 182 -20.82 11.30 2.28
C LEU A 182 -21.60 10.61 1.17
N LEU A 183 -22.69 9.91 1.52
CA LEU A 183 -23.59 9.24 0.57
C LEU A 183 -24.74 10.13 0.12
N ALA A 184 -24.93 11.30 0.71
CA ALA A 184 -25.93 12.27 0.27
C ALA A 184 -25.58 12.75 -1.14
N PRO A 185 -26.54 12.78 -2.10
CA PRO A 185 -26.34 13.19 -3.47
C PRO A 185 -25.98 14.68 -3.61
#